data_5544cf03426bb4882c5ecffd7765b790
#
_entry.id   5544cf03426bb4882c5ecffd7765b790
#
_cell.length_a   1.000
_cell.length_b   1.000
_cell.length_c   1.000
_cell.angle_alpha   90.00
_cell.angle_beta   90.00
_cell.angle_gamma   90.00
#
_symmetry.space_group_name_H-M   'P 1'
#
loop_
_entity.id
_entity.type
_entity.pdbx_description
1 polymer ?
#
loop_
_entity_poly.entity_id
_entity_poly.type
_entity_poly.pdbx_seq_one_letter_code
_entity_poly.pdbx_strand_id
1 'polypeptide(L)'
;MKIGVFDSGVGGFSVLKSLLKAQLFDEIIYYGDSARVPYGTKDPTTIKQFGLEALDFFKPHKIELLIVACNTASALALEEMQKHSKIPIVGVIEPSILAIKRQVKDKNAPILVLGTKATIQSNAYDNALKQQSYLNVSHLATSLFVPLIEESILEGELLETCMRYYFTPLKILPEVIILGCTHFPLIAQKIEGYFMGHFALPTPPLLIHSGDAIVEYLQQKYALKKNAHAFPKVEFHASGDVIWLEKQAKEWLKL
;
A
#
# COMPACT_ATOMS: atom_id res chain seq x y z
N MET A 1 20.59 8.46 5.51
CA MET A 1 19.35 9.13 5.10
C MET A 1 18.24 8.81 6.08
N LYS A 2 17.61 9.84 6.64
CA LYS A 2 16.46 9.73 7.55
C LYS A 2 15.17 9.99 6.78
N ILE A 3 14.20 9.07 6.88
CA ILE A 3 12.93 9.19 6.15
C ILE A 3 11.71 9.15 7.06
N GLY A 4 10.59 9.68 6.56
CA GLY A 4 9.27 9.48 7.13
C GLY A 4 8.48 8.41 6.37
N VAL A 5 7.67 7.64 7.08
CA VAL A 5 6.67 6.72 6.50
C VAL A 5 5.33 7.03 7.14
N PHE A 6 4.37 7.43 6.33
CA PHE A 6 3.01 7.77 6.74
C PHE A 6 2.01 6.73 6.28
N ASP A 7 1.20 6.24 7.19
CA ASP A 7 0.03 5.40 6.90
C ASP A 7 -1.17 5.80 7.77
N SER A 8 -2.35 5.37 7.36
CA SER A 8 -3.57 5.58 8.14
C SER A 8 -3.60 4.78 9.46
N GLY A 9 -2.76 3.76 9.61
CA GLY A 9 -2.75 2.90 10.79
C GLY A 9 -1.64 1.85 10.76
N VAL A 10 -2.01 0.59 10.98
CA VAL A 10 -1.07 -0.56 11.03
C VAL A 10 -0.75 -1.15 9.66
N GLY A 11 -1.61 -0.92 8.65
CA GLY A 11 -1.44 -1.48 7.31
C GLY A 11 -0.09 -1.13 6.68
N GLY A 12 0.40 0.08 6.93
CA GLY A 12 1.69 0.57 6.45
C GLY A 12 2.90 -0.25 6.91
N PHE A 13 2.74 -1.15 7.88
CA PHE A 13 3.81 -2.09 8.25
C PHE A 13 4.18 -3.05 7.13
N SER A 14 3.27 -3.33 6.21
CA SER A 14 3.59 -4.10 5.01
C SER A 14 4.62 -3.39 4.12
N VAL A 15 4.51 -2.07 3.98
CA VAL A 15 5.48 -1.22 3.27
C VAL A 15 6.76 -1.07 4.11
N LEU A 16 6.63 -0.78 5.40
CA LEU A 16 7.77 -0.67 6.32
C LEU A 16 8.61 -1.95 6.30
N LYS A 17 8.00 -3.12 6.28
CA LYS A 17 8.69 -4.41 6.20
C LYS A 17 9.58 -4.52 4.96
N SER A 18 9.09 -4.11 3.79
CA SER A 18 9.88 -4.10 2.55
C SER A 18 11.04 -3.10 2.64
N LEU A 19 10.82 -1.91 3.23
CA LEU A 19 11.87 -0.91 3.44
C LEU A 19 12.96 -1.40 4.40
N LEU A 20 12.58 -2.05 5.51
CA LEU A 20 13.52 -2.65 6.47
C LEU A 20 14.35 -3.76 5.83
N LYS A 21 13.70 -4.64 5.08
CA LYS A 21 14.36 -5.74 4.36
C LYS A 21 15.37 -5.23 3.32
N ALA A 22 15.04 -4.13 2.67
CA ALA A 22 15.88 -3.50 1.66
C ALA A 22 17.12 -2.79 2.25
N GLN A 23 17.06 -2.35 3.52
CA GLN A 23 18.15 -1.67 4.23
C GLN A 23 18.70 -0.44 3.47
N LEU A 24 17.81 0.39 2.94
CA LEU A 24 18.20 1.58 2.15
C LEU A 24 18.41 2.83 2.97
N PHE A 25 17.94 2.84 4.22
CA PHE A 25 17.87 4.02 5.08
C PHE A 25 18.51 3.75 6.43
N ASP A 26 18.97 4.82 7.11
CA ASP A 26 19.59 4.73 8.44
C ASP A 26 18.54 4.84 9.54
N GLU A 27 17.54 5.71 9.33
CA GLU A 27 16.50 6.00 10.30
C GLU A 27 15.14 6.17 9.61
N ILE A 28 14.11 5.59 10.20
CA ILE A 28 12.72 5.65 9.71
C ILE A 28 11.83 6.15 10.84
N ILE A 29 11.15 7.28 10.61
CA ILE A 29 10.08 7.76 11.47
C ILE A 29 8.77 7.24 10.88
N TYR A 30 8.14 6.29 11.57
CA TYR A 30 6.82 5.79 11.17
C TYR A 30 5.73 6.56 11.90
N TYR A 31 4.77 7.10 11.16
CA TYR A 31 3.58 7.73 11.72
C TYR A 31 2.32 7.02 11.21
N GLY A 32 1.58 6.40 12.15
CA GLY A 32 0.27 5.78 11.92
C GLY A 32 -0.86 6.65 12.46
N ASP A 33 -1.77 7.08 11.59
CA ASP A 33 -2.94 7.88 12.01
C ASP A 33 -4.06 7.01 12.58
N SER A 34 -3.74 6.20 13.58
CA SER A 34 -4.57 5.13 14.13
C SER A 34 -5.86 5.61 14.79
N ALA A 35 -5.92 6.86 15.28
CA ALA A 35 -7.15 7.42 15.87
C ALA A 35 -8.25 7.69 14.83
N ARG A 36 -7.90 7.75 13.52
CA ARG A 36 -8.82 8.17 12.45
C ARG A 36 -9.08 7.13 11.38
N VAL A 37 -8.56 5.91 11.55
CA VAL A 37 -8.86 4.77 10.65
C VAL A 37 -10.38 4.44 10.66
N PRO A 38 -10.88 3.83 9.59
CA PRO A 38 -10.25 3.60 8.30
C PRO A 38 -10.36 4.80 7.35
N TYR A 39 -9.32 5.07 6.57
CA TYR A 39 -9.35 6.14 5.55
C TYR A 39 -10.20 5.78 4.34
N GLY A 40 -10.35 4.51 4.05
CA GLY A 40 -11.02 4.01 2.85
C GLY A 40 -12.51 4.32 2.73
N THR A 41 -13.14 4.82 3.80
CA THR A 41 -14.57 5.20 3.86
C THR A 41 -14.79 6.71 3.94
N LYS A 42 -13.70 7.51 4.04
CA LYS A 42 -13.78 8.96 4.19
C LYS A 42 -13.78 9.67 2.83
N ASP A 43 -14.30 10.89 2.83
CA ASP A 43 -14.34 11.73 1.65
C ASP A 43 -12.97 12.32 1.29
N PRO A 44 -12.75 12.75 0.02
CA PRO A 44 -11.46 13.27 -0.43
C PRO A 44 -10.96 14.49 0.33
N THR A 45 -11.85 15.40 0.76
CA THR A 45 -11.48 16.62 1.49
C THR A 45 -10.92 16.28 2.86
N THR A 46 -11.57 15.37 3.57
CA THR A 46 -11.11 14.85 4.86
C THR A 46 -9.73 14.17 4.73
N ILE A 47 -9.51 13.35 3.68
CA ILE A 47 -8.22 12.68 3.47
C ILE A 47 -7.11 13.67 3.14
N LYS A 48 -7.38 14.71 2.35
CA LYS A 48 -6.41 15.80 2.08
C LYS A 48 -6.01 16.50 3.36
N GLN A 49 -6.97 16.85 4.20
CA GLN A 49 -6.70 17.49 5.49
C GLN A 49 -5.82 16.61 6.37
N PHE A 50 -6.10 15.31 6.49
CA PHE A 50 -5.27 14.38 7.25
C PHE A 50 -3.86 14.24 6.69
N GLY A 51 -3.71 14.28 5.37
CA GLY A 51 -2.40 14.29 4.72
C GLY A 51 -1.58 15.54 5.08
N LEU A 52 -2.20 16.72 5.10
CA LEU A 52 -1.53 17.96 5.51
C LEU A 52 -1.14 17.96 7.00
N GLU A 53 -2.00 17.45 7.87
CA GLU A 53 -1.68 17.30 9.30
C GLU A 53 -0.55 16.30 9.52
N ALA A 54 -0.50 15.20 8.77
CA ALA A 54 0.61 14.27 8.78
C ALA A 54 1.92 14.95 8.31
N LEU A 55 1.85 15.80 7.28
CA LEU A 55 3.00 16.57 6.83
C LEU A 55 3.50 17.54 7.94
N ASP A 56 2.59 18.19 8.67
CA ASP A 56 2.94 19.05 9.81
C ASP A 56 3.62 18.25 10.93
N PHE A 57 3.15 17.04 11.21
CA PHE A 57 3.80 16.13 12.15
C PHE A 57 5.28 15.89 11.78
N PHE A 58 5.59 15.67 10.50
CA PHE A 58 6.97 15.38 10.09
C PHE A 58 7.92 16.58 10.11
N LYS A 59 7.43 17.83 10.12
CA LYS A 59 8.28 19.05 10.10
C LYS A 59 9.41 19.06 11.14
N PRO A 60 9.17 18.75 12.44
CA PRO A 60 10.23 18.77 13.45
C PRO A 60 11.23 17.62 13.33
N HIS A 61 10.88 16.53 12.64
CA HIS A 61 11.70 15.32 12.58
C HIS A 61 12.88 15.40 11.60
N LYS A 62 12.99 16.47 10.79
CA LYS A 62 14.10 16.72 9.84
C LYS A 62 14.32 15.53 8.88
N ILE A 63 13.25 14.93 8.40
CA ILE A 63 13.31 13.87 7.39
C ILE A 63 13.72 14.43 6.03
N GLU A 64 14.39 13.62 5.23
CA GLU A 64 14.87 13.98 3.88
C GLU A 64 13.92 13.53 2.76
N LEU A 65 13.04 12.58 3.07
CA LEU A 65 12.03 12.03 2.15
C LEU A 65 10.82 11.56 2.98
N LEU A 66 9.62 11.80 2.49
CA LEU A 66 8.39 11.23 3.06
C LEU A 66 7.80 10.19 2.09
N ILE A 67 7.53 8.99 2.61
CA ILE A 67 6.82 7.94 1.91
C ILE A 67 5.38 7.89 2.43
N VAL A 68 4.40 8.09 1.55
CA VAL A 68 2.99 7.91 1.84
C VAL A 68 2.63 6.46 1.52
N ALA A 69 2.69 5.59 2.54
CA ALA A 69 2.46 4.15 2.41
C ALA A 69 0.97 3.83 2.15
N CYS A 70 0.06 4.58 2.77
CA CYS A 70 -1.38 4.41 2.59
C CYS A 70 -1.81 4.64 1.14
N ASN A 71 -2.43 3.64 0.50
CA ASN A 71 -2.93 3.76 -0.87
C ASN A 71 -4.03 4.82 -1.00
N THR A 72 -4.92 4.93 -0.01
CA THR A 72 -5.97 5.94 0.01
C THR A 72 -5.41 7.35 0.11
N ALA A 73 -4.44 7.58 0.99
CA ALA A 73 -3.75 8.87 1.10
C ALA A 73 -2.91 9.17 -0.16
N SER A 74 -2.24 8.17 -0.73
CA SER A 74 -1.51 8.30 -2.00
C SER A 74 -2.42 8.67 -3.16
N ALA A 75 -3.66 8.17 -3.18
CA ALA A 75 -4.62 8.46 -4.23
C ALA A 75 -5.26 9.85 -4.11
N LEU A 76 -5.48 10.35 -2.90
CA LEU A 76 -6.34 11.52 -2.66
C LEU A 76 -5.60 12.72 -2.06
N ALA A 77 -4.52 12.52 -1.30
CA ALA A 77 -3.82 13.59 -0.60
C ALA A 77 -2.42 13.89 -1.14
N LEU A 78 -1.79 12.96 -1.86
CA LEU A 78 -0.38 13.06 -2.25
C LEU A 78 -0.06 14.37 -2.99
N GLU A 79 -0.85 14.74 -3.99
CA GLU A 79 -0.63 15.97 -4.77
C GLU A 79 -0.68 17.22 -3.89
N GLU A 80 -1.65 17.27 -2.96
CA GLU A 80 -1.79 18.38 -2.03
C GLU A 80 -0.64 18.44 -1.02
N MET A 81 -0.21 17.29 -0.51
CA MET A 81 0.96 17.21 0.36
C MET A 81 2.24 17.68 -0.36
N GLN A 82 2.43 17.29 -1.61
CA GLN A 82 3.58 17.69 -2.42
C GLN A 82 3.63 19.20 -2.65
N LYS A 83 2.48 19.86 -2.89
CA LYS A 83 2.40 21.32 -3.03
C LYS A 83 2.82 22.08 -1.78
N HIS A 84 2.60 21.49 -0.60
CA HIS A 84 2.89 22.12 0.69
C HIS A 84 4.20 21.65 1.32
N SER A 85 4.99 20.83 0.63
CA SER A 85 6.23 20.27 1.14
C SER A 85 7.46 20.89 0.51
N LYS A 86 8.53 21.03 1.32
CA LYS A 86 9.87 21.41 0.85
C LYS A 86 10.77 20.19 0.58
N ILE A 87 10.35 19.01 1.02
CA ILE A 87 11.07 17.75 0.80
C ILE A 87 10.31 16.89 -0.20
N PRO A 88 11.00 15.95 -0.87
CA PRO A 88 10.33 15.00 -1.73
C PRO A 88 9.28 14.17 -0.98
N ILE A 89 8.11 13.99 -1.57
CA ILE A 89 7.08 13.07 -1.07
C ILE A 89 6.75 12.07 -2.18
N VAL A 90 6.76 10.79 -1.83
CA VAL A 90 6.49 9.70 -2.76
C VAL A 90 5.33 8.87 -2.24
N GLY A 91 4.31 8.66 -3.06
CA GLY A 91 3.22 7.73 -2.81
C GLY A 91 3.50 6.37 -3.42
N VAL A 92 2.63 5.40 -3.15
CA VAL A 92 2.83 4.00 -3.57
C VAL A 92 2.19 3.66 -4.92
N ILE A 93 1.39 4.55 -5.51
CA ILE A 93 0.68 4.27 -6.78
C ILE A 93 1.65 4.26 -7.95
N GLU A 94 2.39 5.34 -8.19
CA GLU A 94 3.37 5.44 -9.29
C GLU A 94 4.38 4.28 -9.27
N PRO A 95 5.00 3.92 -8.12
CA PRO A 95 5.86 2.75 -8.02
C PRO A 95 5.18 1.45 -8.47
N SER A 96 3.93 1.22 -8.07
CA SER A 96 3.17 0.02 -8.46
C SER A 96 2.95 -0.05 -9.97
N ILE A 97 2.65 1.10 -10.62
CA ILE A 97 2.48 1.17 -12.08
C ILE A 97 3.80 0.90 -12.81
N LEU A 98 4.91 1.42 -12.30
CA LEU A 98 6.24 1.17 -12.88
C LEU A 98 6.67 -0.30 -12.71
N ALA A 99 6.32 -0.94 -11.59
CA ALA A 99 6.52 -2.37 -11.40
C ALA A 99 5.76 -3.19 -12.45
N ILE A 100 4.48 -2.85 -12.73
CA ILE A 100 3.70 -3.48 -13.80
C ILE A 100 4.38 -3.27 -15.15
N LYS A 101 4.76 -2.04 -15.48
CA LYS A 101 5.43 -1.74 -16.77
C LYS A 101 6.68 -2.59 -17.02
N ARG A 102 7.39 -2.95 -15.96
CA ARG A 102 8.58 -3.81 -16.07
C ARG A 102 8.24 -5.28 -16.24
N GLN A 103 7.25 -5.77 -15.49
CA GLN A 103 6.93 -7.18 -15.39
C GLN A 103 5.91 -7.65 -16.43
N VAL A 104 4.99 -6.76 -16.84
CA VAL A 104 3.88 -7.06 -17.75
C VAL A 104 4.13 -6.38 -19.10
N LYS A 105 4.49 -7.15 -20.10
CA LYS A 105 4.78 -6.61 -21.45
C LYS A 105 3.53 -6.50 -22.33
N ASP A 106 2.58 -7.42 -22.15
CA ASP A 106 1.30 -7.37 -22.84
C ASP A 106 0.44 -6.23 -22.29
N LYS A 107 0.10 -5.28 -23.16
CA LYS A 107 -0.75 -4.15 -22.81
C LYS A 107 -2.24 -4.50 -22.70
N ASN A 108 -2.63 -5.68 -23.20
CA ASN A 108 -3.98 -6.20 -23.11
C ASN A 108 -4.17 -7.15 -21.92
N ALA A 109 -3.11 -7.45 -21.16
CA ALA A 109 -3.20 -8.31 -19.98
C ALA A 109 -4.31 -7.81 -19.03
N PRO A 110 -5.22 -8.68 -18.59
CA PRO A 110 -6.27 -8.31 -17.65
C PRO A 110 -5.68 -7.95 -16.28
N ILE A 111 -5.85 -6.70 -15.86
CA ILE A 111 -5.37 -6.20 -14.58
C ILE A 111 -6.58 -5.95 -13.66
N LEU A 112 -6.53 -6.51 -12.45
CA LEU A 112 -7.50 -6.25 -11.40
C LEU A 112 -6.87 -5.37 -10.32
N VAL A 113 -7.47 -4.21 -10.04
CA VAL A 113 -7.09 -3.36 -8.92
C VAL A 113 -8.01 -3.64 -7.75
N LEU A 114 -7.47 -4.19 -6.66
CA LEU A 114 -8.15 -4.31 -5.38
C LEU A 114 -7.82 -3.09 -4.53
N GLY A 115 -8.82 -2.52 -3.85
CA GLY A 115 -8.59 -1.35 -3.00
C GLY A 115 -9.75 -1.07 -2.05
N THR A 116 -9.57 -0.04 -1.22
CA THR A 116 -10.68 0.52 -0.46
C THR A 116 -11.64 1.27 -1.40
N LYS A 117 -12.87 1.54 -0.92
CA LYS A 117 -13.85 2.30 -1.70
C LYS A 117 -13.29 3.65 -2.17
N ALA A 118 -12.67 4.41 -1.29
CA ALA A 118 -12.09 5.70 -1.61
C ALA A 118 -10.93 5.61 -2.63
N THR A 119 -10.05 4.60 -2.51
CA THR A 119 -8.98 4.35 -3.48
C THR A 119 -9.54 4.06 -4.87
N ILE A 120 -10.54 3.18 -4.97
CA ILE A 120 -11.14 2.82 -6.25
C ILE A 120 -11.90 4.01 -6.87
N GLN A 121 -12.69 4.71 -6.09
CA GLN A 121 -13.45 5.87 -6.56
C GLN A 121 -12.58 7.06 -6.99
N SER A 122 -11.34 7.15 -6.51
CA SER A 122 -10.39 8.19 -6.94
C SER A 122 -9.97 8.05 -8.41
N ASN A 123 -10.10 6.87 -9.01
CA ASN A 123 -9.57 6.52 -10.33
C ASN A 123 -8.04 6.70 -10.48
N ALA A 124 -7.29 6.86 -9.38
CA ALA A 124 -5.85 7.13 -9.45
C ALA A 124 -5.07 6.01 -10.13
N TYR A 125 -5.38 4.75 -9.80
CA TYR A 125 -4.78 3.59 -10.47
C TYR A 125 -5.20 3.48 -11.94
N ASP A 126 -6.49 3.68 -12.25
CA ASP A 126 -7.02 3.62 -13.60
C ASP A 126 -6.34 4.64 -14.52
N ASN A 127 -6.29 5.91 -14.10
CA ASN A 127 -5.65 6.97 -14.83
C ASN A 127 -4.15 6.68 -15.08
N ALA A 128 -3.44 6.22 -14.05
CA ALA A 128 -2.02 5.93 -14.16
C ALA A 128 -1.74 4.70 -15.06
N LEU A 129 -2.57 3.66 -15.04
CA LEU A 129 -2.48 2.51 -15.94
C LEU A 129 -2.78 2.89 -17.38
N LYS A 130 -3.83 3.68 -17.62
CA LYS A 130 -4.19 4.18 -18.96
C LYS A 130 -3.08 5.03 -19.58
N GLN A 131 -2.40 5.86 -18.79
CA GLN A 131 -1.23 6.64 -19.25
C GLN A 131 -0.07 5.72 -19.72
N GLN A 132 -0.01 4.49 -19.24
CA GLN A 132 0.95 3.48 -19.67
C GLN A 132 0.36 2.51 -20.72
N SER A 133 -0.80 2.85 -21.31
CA SER A 133 -1.52 2.08 -22.34
C SER A 133 -2.02 0.70 -21.88
N TYR A 134 -2.24 0.49 -20.59
CA TYR A 134 -2.99 -0.66 -20.09
C TYR A 134 -4.47 -0.30 -20.05
N LEU A 135 -5.28 -0.93 -20.90
CA LEU A 135 -6.69 -0.58 -21.09
C LEU A 135 -7.65 -1.66 -20.55
N ASN A 136 -7.17 -2.89 -20.38
CA ASN A 136 -7.98 -3.99 -19.85
C ASN A 136 -7.86 -4.03 -18.30
N VAL A 137 -8.46 -3.03 -17.66
CA VAL A 137 -8.37 -2.82 -16.22
C VAL A 137 -9.75 -2.93 -15.56
N SER A 138 -9.85 -3.78 -14.56
CA SER A 138 -11.01 -3.93 -13.68
C SER A 138 -10.69 -3.40 -12.28
N HIS A 139 -11.69 -2.86 -11.61
CA HIS A 139 -11.54 -2.27 -10.28
C HIS A 139 -12.54 -2.88 -9.31
N LEU A 140 -12.09 -3.24 -8.13
CA LEU A 140 -12.94 -3.85 -7.12
C LEU A 140 -12.67 -3.27 -5.73
N ALA A 141 -13.69 -2.63 -5.17
CA ALA A 141 -13.64 -2.14 -3.79
C ALA A 141 -13.86 -3.31 -2.82
N THR A 142 -12.80 -3.74 -2.14
CA THR A 142 -12.80 -4.90 -1.23
C THR A 142 -12.64 -4.46 0.22
N SER A 143 -13.45 -3.48 0.64
CA SER A 143 -13.31 -2.80 1.94
C SER A 143 -13.47 -3.72 3.15
N LEU A 144 -14.18 -4.86 3.04
CA LEU A 144 -14.33 -5.82 4.14
C LEU A 144 -13.02 -6.56 4.48
N PHE A 145 -12.05 -6.62 3.58
CA PHE A 145 -10.77 -7.24 3.91
C PHE A 145 -10.02 -6.47 5.01
N VAL A 146 -10.16 -5.14 5.07
CA VAL A 146 -9.45 -4.33 6.07
C VAL A 146 -9.83 -4.73 7.50
N PRO A 147 -11.11 -4.68 7.93
CA PRO A 147 -11.49 -5.08 9.29
C PRO A 147 -11.17 -6.56 9.59
N LEU A 148 -11.31 -7.47 8.63
CA LEU A 148 -10.93 -8.87 8.83
C LEU A 148 -9.44 -9.00 9.19
N ILE A 149 -8.59 -8.28 8.46
CA ILE A 149 -7.15 -8.31 8.68
C ILE A 149 -6.78 -7.66 10.02
N GLU A 150 -7.41 -6.55 10.37
CA GLU A 150 -7.19 -5.87 11.66
C GLU A 150 -7.60 -6.74 12.86
N GLU A 151 -8.64 -7.57 12.70
CA GLU A 151 -9.05 -8.60 13.67
C GLU A 151 -8.22 -9.89 13.58
N SER A 152 -7.11 -9.88 12.80
CA SER A 152 -6.23 -11.03 12.58
C SER A 152 -6.92 -12.25 11.94
N ILE A 153 -8.04 -12.04 11.23
CA ILE A 153 -8.74 -13.08 10.46
C ILE A 153 -8.08 -13.18 9.08
N LEU A 154 -6.97 -13.91 9.03
CA LEU A 154 -6.15 -14.04 7.82
C LEU A 154 -6.45 -15.33 7.04
N GLU A 155 -7.31 -16.21 7.54
CA GLU A 155 -7.73 -17.46 6.90
C GLU A 155 -9.07 -17.96 7.47
N GLY A 156 -9.59 -19.06 6.91
CA GLY A 156 -10.81 -19.71 7.36
C GLY A 156 -12.07 -19.21 6.62
N GLU A 157 -13.21 -19.77 7.02
CA GLU A 157 -14.49 -19.66 6.31
C GLU A 157 -14.96 -18.22 6.11
N LEU A 158 -14.73 -17.35 7.08
CA LEU A 158 -15.17 -15.94 6.99
C LEU A 158 -14.41 -15.18 5.89
N LEU A 159 -13.08 -15.34 5.82
CA LEU A 159 -12.28 -14.74 4.76
C LEU A 159 -12.64 -15.34 3.38
N GLU A 160 -12.81 -16.66 3.31
CA GLU A 160 -13.19 -17.34 2.06
C GLU A 160 -14.58 -16.89 1.56
N THR A 161 -15.53 -16.73 2.46
CA THR A 161 -16.86 -16.20 2.13
C THR A 161 -16.78 -14.78 1.63
N CYS A 162 -15.93 -13.95 2.26
CA CYS A 162 -15.67 -12.59 1.81
C CYS A 162 -15.01 -12.55 0.42
N MET A 163 -14.04 -13.44 0.14
CA MET A 163 -13.43 -13.59 -1.19
C MET A 163 -14.46 -14.02 -2.23
N ARG A 164 -15.30 -15.00 -1.90
CA ARG A 164 -16.39 -15.47 -2.77
C ARG A 164 -17.35 -14.34 -3.12
N TYR A 165 -17.76 -13.56 -2.13
CA TYR A 165 -18.63 -12.40 -2.33
C TYR A 165 -18.04 -11.40 -3.33
N TYR A 166 -16.75 -11.10 -3.21
CA TYR A 166 -16.10 -10.12 -4.08
C TYR A 166 -15.72 -10.68 -5.45
N PHE A 167 -15.22 -11.90 -5.53
CA PHE A 167 -14.58 -12.39 -6.75
C PHE A 167 -15.52 -13.19 -7.67
N THR A 168 -16.57 -13.83 -7.16
CA THR A 168 -17.52 -14.57 -7.99
C THR A 168 -18.17 -13.71 -9.10
N PRO A 169 -18.49 -12.42 -8.89
CA PRO A 169 -19.06 -11.59 -9.95
C PRO A 169 -18.08 -11.15 -11.05
N LEU A 170 -16.80 -11.46 -10.93
CA LEU A 170 -15.80 -11.07 -11.93
C LEU A 170 -16.09 -11.74 -13.29
N LYS A 171 -16.19 -10.92 -14.34
CA LYS A 171 -16.42 -11.40 -15.72
C LYS A 171 -15.13 -11.77 -16.43
N ILE A 172 -14.02 -11.15 -16.06
CA ILE A 172 -12.70 -11.36 -16.63
C ILE A 172 -11.77 -11.73 -15.49
N LEU A 173 -11.08 -12.87 -15.64
CA LEU A 173 -10.12 -13.33 -14.66
C LEU A 173 -8.79 -12.58 -14.85
N PRO A 174 -8.18 -12.07 -13.79
CA PRO A 174 -6.96 -11.28 -13.89
C PRO A 174 -5.72 -12.14 -14.11
N GLU A 175 -4.81 -11.65 -14.94
CA GLU A 175 -3.42 -12.11 -15.00
C GLU A 175 -2.55 -11.35 -13.99
N VAL A 176 -2.97 -10.13 -13.63
CA VAL A 176 -2.28 -9.25 -12.69
C VAL A 176 -3.27 -8.71 -11.67
N ILE A 177 -2.89 -8.75 -10.40
CA ILE A 177 -3.68 -8.15 -9.30
C ILE A 177 -2.82 -7.11 -8.59
N ILE A 178 -3.29 -5.86 -8.54
CA ILE A 178 -2.68 -4.82 -7.72
C ILE A 178 -3.32 -4.87 -6.33
N LEU A 179 -2.50 -5.06 -5.31
CA LEU A 179 -2.91 -4.97 -3.91
C LEU A 179 -2.92 -3.50 -3.47
N GLY A 180 -3.95 -2.76 -3.89
CA GLY A 180 -4.11 -1.32 -3.69
C GLY A 180 -4.58 -0.93 -2.28
N CYS A 181 -4.17 -1.67 -1.28
CA CYS A 181 -4.30 -1.38 0.14
C CYS A 181 -3.14 -2.02 0.90
N THR A 182 -2.59 -1.30 1.88
CA THR A 182 -1.46 -1.75 2.71
C THR A 182 -1.75 -2.99 3.56
N HIS A 183 -3.02 -3.31 3.80
CA HIS A 183 -3.44 -4.51 4.51
C HIS A 183 -3.38 -5.77 3.64
N PHE A 184 -3.67 -5.67 2.34
CA PHE A 184 -3.89 -6.83 1.48
C PHE A 184 -2.68 -7.76 1.29
N PRO A 185 -1.42 -7.31 1.41
CA PRO A 185 -0.28 -8.21 1.42
C PRO A 185 -0.33 -9.33 2.48
N LEU A 186 -1.05 -9.13 3.59
CA LEU A 186 -1.19 -10.15 4.63
C LEU A 186 -2.05 -11.34 4.21
N ILE A 187 -2.97 -11.12 3.28
CA ILE A 187 -3.82 -12.18 2.71
C ILE A 187 -3.48 -12.51 1.24
N ALA A 188 -2.32 -12.04 0.75
CA ALA A 188 -1.91 -12.19 -0.64
C ALA A 188 -1.93 -13.65 -1.10
N GLN A 189 -1.36 -14.56 -0.31
CA GLN A 189 -1.35 -15.99 -0.62
C GLN A 189 -2.75 -16.61 -0.63
N LYS A 190 -3.67 -16.10 0.20
CA LYS A 190 -5.07 -16.57 0.21
C LYS A 190 -5.82 -16.06 -1.02
N ILE A 191 -5.56 -14.81 -1.44
CA ILE A 191 -6.11 -14.27 -2.70
C ILE A 191 -5.62 -15.11 -3.88
N GLU A 192 -4.32 -15.35 -4.00
CA GLU A 192 -3.72 -16.18 -5.03
C GLU A 192 -4.33 -17.59 -5.04
N GLY A 193 -4.35 -18.25 -3.87
CA GLY A 193 -4.92 -19.59 -3.69
C GLY A 193 -6.41 -19.65 -4.07
N TYR A 194 -7.17 -18.59 -3.79
CA TYR A 194 -8.58 -18.51 -4.19
C TYR A 194 -8.72 -18.52 -5.71
N PHE A 195 -7.95 -17.71 -6.43
CA PHE A 195 -7.99 -17.67 -7.90
C PHE A 195 -7.56 -19.01 -8.51
N MET A 196 -6.51 -19.61 -7.97
CA MET A 196 -6.04 -20.93 -8.42
C MET A 196 -7.06 -22.05 -8.18
N GLY A 197 -7.63 -22.10 -6.98
CA GLY A 197 -8.54 -23.18 -6.58
C GLY A 197 -9.96 -23.00 -7.10
N HIS A 198 -10.53 -21.80 -6.96
CA HIS A 198 -11.93 -21.55 -7.31
C HIS A 198 -12.16 -21.38 -8.82
N PHE A 199 -11.24 -20.71 -9.51
CA PHE A 199 -11.35 -20.48 -10.97
C PHE A 199 -10.47 -21.42 -11.79
N ALA A 200 -9.74 -22.33 -11.14
CA ALA A 200 -8.87 -23.31 -11.81
C ALA A 200 -7.90 -22.67 -12.82
N LEU A 201 -7.31 -21.54 -12.45
CA LEU A 201 -6.34 -20.87 -13.31
C LEU A 201 -5.11 -21.78 -13.53
N PRO A 202 -4.52 -21.80 -14.73
CA PRO A 202 -3.35 -22.62 -15.04
C PRO A 202 -2.08 -22.09 -14.34
N THR A 203 -2.04 -20.78 -14.04
CA THR A 203 -0.95 -20.10 -13.35
C THR A 203 -1.50 -19.06 -12.38
N PRO A 204 -0.83 -18.81 -11.25
CA PRO A 204 -1.27 -17.79 -10.33
C PRO A 204 -1.17 -16.39 -10.96
N PRO A 205 -2.10 -15.48 -10.64
CA PRO A 205 -2.00 -14.10 -11.06
C PRO A 205 -0.76 -13.44 -10.44
N LEU A 206 -0.11 -12.57 -11.21
CA LEU A 206 0.99 -11.74 -10.68
C LEU A 206 0.44 -10.75 -9.66
N LEU A 207 0.91 -10.83 -8.41
CA LEU A 207 0.52 -9.88 -7.37
C LEU A 207 1.50 -8.72 -7.29
N ILE A 208 1.01 -7.49 -7.37
CA ILE A 208 1.82 -6.27 -7.21
C ILE A 208 1.64 -5.74 -5.79
N HIS A 209 2.72 -5.77 -5.02
CA HIS A 209 2.79 -5.28 -3.64
C HIS A 209 3.36 -3.86 -3.61
N SER A 210 2.66 -2.94 -2.96
CA SER A 210 3.10 -1.54 -2.85
C SER A 210 4.47 -1.40 -2.17
N GLY A 211 4.76 -2.22 -1.15
CA GLY A 211 6.03 -2.20 -0.43
C GLY A 211 7.23 -2.60 -1.28
N ASP A 212 7.09 -3.66 -2.09
CA ASP A 212 8.18 -4.11 -2.97
C ASP A 212 8.36 -3.13 -4.12
N ALA A 213 7.27 -2.66 -4.70
CA ALA A 213 7.28 -1.69 -5.79
C ALA A 213 7.96 -0.37 -5.40
N ILE A 214 7.69 0.14 -4.18
CA ILE A 214 8.32 1.40 -3.73
C ILE A 214 9.82 1.23 -3.47
N VAL A 215 10.25 0.10 -2.93
CA VAL A 215 11.68 -0.19 -2.74
C VAL A 215 12.44 -0.12 -4.07
N GLU A 216 11.96 -0.81 -5.08
CA GLU A 216 12.57 -0.82 -6.41
C GLU A 216 12.57 0.59 -7.04
N TYR A 217 11.47 1.32 -6.90
CA TYR A 217 11.35 2.70 -7.37
C TYR A 217 12.39 3.62 -6.73
N LEU A 218 12.54 3.54 -5.40
CA LEU A 218 13.46 4.37 -4.65
C LEU A 218 14.92 4.06 -4.99
N GLN A 219 15.26 2.78 -5.15
CA GLN A 219 16.59 2.36 -5.59
C GLN A 219 16.95 2.95 -6.95
N GLN A 220 16.02 2.98 -7.89
CA GLN A 220 16.24 3.51 -9.23
C GLN A 220 16.28 5.04 -9.25
N LYS A 221 15.27 5.69 -8.65
CA LYS A 221 15.11 7.14 -8.72
C LYS A 221 16.18 7.91 -7.96
N TYR A 222 16.60 7.38 -6.81
CA TYR A 222 17.57 8.02 -5.93
C TYR A 222 18.93 7.32 -5.92
N ALA A 223 19.14 6.33 -6.78
CA ALA A 223 20.37 5.51 -6.84
C ALA A 223 20.79 4.94 -5.46
N LEU A 224 19.81 4.62 -4.62
CA LEU A 224 20.05 4.12 -3.26
C LEU A 224 20.63 2.70 -3.32
N LYS A 225 21.66 2.49 -2.51
CA LYS A 225 22.29 1.18 -2.35
C LYS A 225 22.01 0.64 -0.95
N LYS A 226 21.98 -0.68 -0.84
CA LYS A 226 21.82 -1.36 0.44
C LYS A 226 22.91 -0.90 1.40
N ASN A 227 22.52 -0.44 2.59
CA ASN A 227 23.43 -0.17 3.69
C ASN A 227 23.83 -1.51 4.34
N ALA A 228 25.07 -1.94 4.13
CA ALA A 228 25.56 -3.24 4.60
C ALA A 228 25.83 -3.30 6.12
N HIS A 229 25.79 -2.16 6.83
CA HIS A 229 26.37 -2.07 8.15
C HIS A 229 25.38 -1.92 9.33
N ALA A 230 24.12 -1.62 9.06
CA ALA A 230 23.12 -1.52 10.14
C ALA A 230 21.68 -1.72 9.65
N PHE A 231 20.84 -2.35 10.47
CA PHE A 231 19.40 -2.27 10.31
C PHE A 231 18.93 -0.83 10.59
N PRO A 232 17.96 -0.31 9.83
CA PRO A 232 17.40 1.00 10.09
C PRO A 232 16.86 1.11 11.51
N LYS A 233 17.16 2.21 12.20
CA LYS A 233 16.47 2.55 13.44
C LYS A 233 15.06 2.97 13.10
N VAL A 234 14.05 2.40 13.76
CA VAL A 234 12.65 2.79 13.58
C VAL A 234 12.13 3.46 14.83
N GLU A 235 11.52 4.62 14.66
CA GLU A 235 10.79 5.33 15.70
C GLU A 235 9.30 5.35 15.31
N PHE A 236 8.43 4.87 16.22
CA PHE A 236 7.00 4.77 15.98
C PHE A 236 6.25 5.92 16.64
N HIS A 237 5.33 6.50 15.90
CA HIS A 237 4.39 7.51 16.37
C HIS A 237 2.98 7.19 15.91
N ALA A 238 1.99 7.58 16.71
CA ALA A 238 0.58 7.39 16.40
C ALA A 238 -0.22 8.64 16.78
N SER A 239 -1.33 8.89 16.07
CA SER A 239 -2.32 9.87 16.54
C SER A 239 -3.19 9.33 17.68
N GLY A 240 -3.26 7.99 17.83
CA GLY A 240 -3.90 7.28 18.92
C GLY A 240 -2.88 6.67 19.89
N ASP A 241 -3.10 5.40 20.26
CA ASP A 241 -2.25 4.66 21.20
C ASP A 241 -0.97 4.17 20.50
N VAL A 242 0.16 4.78 20.84
CA VAL A 242 1.47 4.40 20.29
C VAL A 242 1.95 3.05 20.85
N ILE A 243 1.62 2.70 22.08
CA ILE A 243 2.04 1.43 22.70
C ILE A 243 1.33 0.28 21.97
N TRP A 244 0.06 0.44 21.66
CA TRP A 244 -0.67 -0.50 20.85
C TRP A 244 -0.08 -0.62 19.43
N LEU A 245 0.26 0.52 18.79
CA LEU A 245 0.89 0.51 17.47
C LEU A 245 2.22 -0.25 17.47
N GLU A 246 3.08 -0.03 18.47
CA GLU A 246 4.35 -0.74 18.61
C GLU A 246 4.17 -2.24 18.84
N LYS A 247 3.14 -2.64 19.60
CA LYS A 247 2.80 -4.04 19.77
C LYS A 247 2.41 -4.68 18.44
N GLN A 248 1.55 -4.02 17.67
CA GLN A 248 1.17 -4.48 16.33
C GLN A 248 2.39 -4.55 15.40
N ALA A 249 3.31 -3.57 15.48
CA ALA A 249 4.53 -3.60 14.68
C ALA A 249 5.37 -4.86 14.94
N LYS A 250 5.54 -5.28 16.20
CA LYS A 250 6.27 -6.50 16.54
C LYS A 250 5.62 -7.75 15.93
N GLU A 251 4.30 -7.84 15.96
CA GLU A 251 3.55 -8.97 15.41
C GLU A 251 3.63 -9.02 13.86
N TRP A 252 3.45 -7.89 13.19
CA TRP A 252 3.39 -7.81 11.73
C TRP A 252 4.77 -7.88 11.07
N LEU A 253 5.76 -7.26 11.68
CA LEU A 253 7.13 -7.24 11.15
C LEU A 253 7.90 -8.50 11.54
N LYS A 254 7.45 -9.24 12.56
CA LYS A 254 8.15 -10.40 13.17
C LYS A 254 9.57 -10.01 13.61
N LEU A 255 9.65 -8.86 14.31
CA LEU A 255 10.87 -8.31 14.92
C LEU A 255 11.09 -8.91 16.32
#